data_fcc68dff6218dfcd44baa9a200a8c226
#
_entry.id   fcc68dff6218dfcd44baa9a200a8c226
#
_cell.length_a   1.000
_cell.length_b   1.000
_cell.length_c   1.000
_cell.angle_alpha   90.00
_cell.angle_beta   90.00
_cell.angle_gamma   90.00
#
_symmetry.space_group_name_H-M   'P 1'
#
loop_
_entity.id
_entity.type
_entity.pdbx_description
1 polymer ?
#
loop_
_entity_poly.entity_id
_entity_poly.type
_entity_poly.pdbx_seq_one_letter_code
_entity_poly.pdbx_strand_id
1 'polypeptide(L)'
;MTLSERVGRVVTATAAGLVVAASVTVPAFAEGTINSHISNGRVGFETRSWWDDDSDGVSTSVSHYSKCNARSVSYELIHEYSWRPDAKLGTQALSCSRTGSRYWGRQVEDDYHVVIRGISGRASVSVNDFRIKY
;
A
#
# COMPACT_ATOMS: atom_id res chain seq x y z
N MET A 1 -39.71 33.75 -0.93
CA MET A 1 -39.45 33.47 -1.18
C MET A 1 -38.97 33.13 -1.25
N THR A 2 -38.98 32.98 -0.93
CA THR A 2 -38.56 32.48 -1.17
C THR A 2 -37.84 31.86 -1.13
N LEU A 3 -37.93 31.61 -0.97
CA LEU A 3 -37.37 30.91 -1.12
C LEU A 3 -36.68 30.39 -1.14
N SER A 4 -36.96 30.64 -1.09
CA SER A 4 -36.38 30.17 -1.40
C SER A 4 -35.56 29.81 -1.28
N GLU A 5 -35.53 30.06 -1.09
CA GLU A 5 -34.83 29.78 -1.19
C GLU A 5 -34.00 29.25 -0.81
N ARG A 6 -34.45 29.47 -0.66
CA ARG A 6 -33.80 29.08 -0.48
C ARG A 6 -33.08 28.26 -0.21
N VAL A 7 -33.28 28.25 -0.31
CA VAL A 7 -32.66 27.61 -0.31
C VAL A 7 -31.78 26.98 -0.12
N GLY A 8 -31.91 27.04 -0.06
CA GLY A 8 -31.32 26.69 -0.19
C GLY A 8 -30.52 26.04 0.25
N ARG A 9 -30.59 25.98 0.26
CA ARG A 9 -29.97 25.53 0.41
C ARG A 9 -29.22 24.79 0.78
N VAL A 10 -29.43 24.77 0.83
CA VAL A 10 -28.93 24.29 0.89
C VAL A 10 -28.17 23.62 1.19
N VAL A 11 -28.35 23.53 1.25
CA VAL A 11 -27.90 23.13 1.25
C VAL A 11 -27.14 22.54 1.54
N THR A 12 -27.32 22.48 1.58
CA THR A 12 -26.79 22.12 1.59
C THR A 12 -26.06 21.60 1.89
N ALA A 13 -26.28 21.62 1.94
CA ALA A 13 -25.80 21.29 1.99
C ALA A 13 -25.15 20.77 2.28
N THR A 14 -25.37 20.63 2.26
CA THR A 14 -24.87 20.25 2.29
C THR A 14 -24.17 19.71 2.52
N ALA A 15 -24.39 19.68 2.67
CA ALA A 15 -23.90 19.35 2.67
C ALA A 15 -23.22 18.80 2.79
N ALA A 16 -23.36 18.72 2.90
CA ALA A 16 -22.86 18.37 2.81
C ALA A 16 -22.22 17.86 2.97
N GLY A 17 -22.16 17.71 3.14
CA GLY A 17 -21.82 17.45 3.04
C GLY A 17 -21.26 16.89 3.41
N LEU A 18 -21.46 16.68 3.64
CA LEU A 18 -21.05 16.24 3.72
C LEU A 18 -20.55 15.79 3.98
N VAL A 19 -20.74 15.74 4.10
CA VAL A 19 -20.37 15.34 4.11
C VAL A 19 -19.83 14.81 4.28
N VAL A 20 -19.94 14.61 4.43
CA VAL A 20 -19.56 14.15 4.41
C VAL A 20 -18.94 13.61 4.59
N ALA A 21 -19.01 13.52 4.73
CA ALA A 21 -18.55 13.07 4.77
C ALA A 21 -18.00 12.50 5.09
N ALA A 22 -18.08 12.34 5.28
CA ALA A 22 -17.74 11.86 5.55
C ALA A 22 -17.31 11.14 5.75
N SER A 23 -17.58 10.74 5.88
CA SER A 23 -17.31 10.10 5.91
C SER A 23 -16.59 9.45 5.88
N VAL A 24 -16.92 9.26 5.84
CA VAL A 24 -16.18 8.87 5.80
C VAL A 24 -15.64 7.91 5.63
N THR A 25 -16.24 7.27 5.43
CA THR A 25 -15.53 6.42 4.81
C THR A 25 -14.27 5.82 5.41
N VAL A 26 -14.10 5.88 6.59
CA VAL A 26 -12.94 5.37 7.28
C VAL A 26 -12.70 3.89 7.04
N PRO A 27 -13.74 3.04 6.94
CA PRO A 27 -13.50 1.60 6.70
C PRO A 27 -12.69 1.32 5.46
N ALA A 28 -12.79 2.16 4.45
CA ALA A 28 -12.03 1.96 3.25
C ALA A 28 -10.53 2.12 3.45
N PHE A 29 -10.11 2.68 4.58
CA PHE A 29 -8.70 2.89 4.86
C PHE A 29 -8.06 1.71 5.59
N ALA A 30 -8.85 0.79 6.08
CA ALA A 30 -8.35 -0.40 6.75
C ALA A 30 -7.71 -1.36 5.76
N GLU A 31 -8.27 -1.40 4.57
CA GLU A 31 -7.73 -2.18 3.46
C GLU A 31 -7.38 -1.21 2.36
N GLY A 32 -6.33 -1.47 1.63
CA GLY A 32 -6.02 -0.48 0.63
C GLY A 32 -4.78 -0.72 -0.17
N THR A 33 -4.31 0.37 -0.73
CA THR A 33 -3.15 0.40 -1.58
C THR A 33 -2.22 1.52 -1.13
N ILE A 34 -0.96 1.19 -0.94
CA ILE A 34 0.09 2.18 -0.74
C ILE A 34 0.74 2.42 -2.08
N ASN A 35 0.60 3.64 -2.60
CA ASN A 35 1.28 4.07 -3.81
C ASN A 35 2.50 4.87 -3.39
N SER A 36 3.67 4.47 -3.85
CA SER A 36 4.91 5.07 -3.40
C SER A 36 6.00 4.94 -4.45
N HIS A 37 7.20 5.27 -4.05
CA HIS A 37 8.40 5.10 -4.87
C HIS A 37 9.55 4.72 -3.94
N ILE A 38 10.58 4.16 -4.53
CA ILE A 38 11.83 3.84 -3.83
C ILE A 38 12.94 4.64 -4.52
N SER A 39 13.70 5.40 -3.74
CA SER A 39 14.83 6.18 -4.26
C SER A 39 16.12 5.65 -3.66
N ASN A 40 16.98 5.11 -4.51
CA ASN A 40 18.29 4.58 -4.11
C ASN A 40 18.19 3.59 -2.95
N GLY A 41 17.17 2.72 -2.99
CA GLY A 41 16.97 1.70 -1.97
C GLY A 41 18.08 0.66 -2.04
N ARG A 42 18.48 0.14 -0.89
CA ARG A 42 19.51 -0.88 -0.78
C ARG A 42 18.95 -2.10 -0.09
N VAL A 43 19.66 -3.20 -0.15
CA VAL A 43 19.32 -4.39 0.63
C VAL A 43 19.21 -3.98 2.10
N GLY A 44 18.09 -4.35 2.73
CA GLY A 44 17.75 -3.95 4.08
C GLY A 44 16.81 -2.74 4.16
N PHE A 45 16.54 -2.07 3.04
CA PHE A 45 15.55 -1.00 3.03
C PHE A 45 14.18 -1.55 3.43
N GLU A 46 13.49 -0.84 4.32
CA GLU A 46 12.17 -1.23 4.81
C GLU A 46 11.15 -0.18 4.45
N THR A 47 9.97 -0.63 4.04
CA THR A 47 8.84 0.26 3.85
C THR A 47 8.27 0.65 5.22
N ARG A 48 7.39 1.66 5.24
CA ARG A 48 6.58 1.89 6.43
C ARG A 48 5.67 0.70 6.66
N SER A 49 5.25 0.52 7.90
CA SER A 49 4.28 -0.51 8.27
C SER A 49 2.87 -0.09 7.87
N TRP A 50 2.02 -1.08 7.68
CA TRP A 50 0.59 -0.85 7.48
C TRP A 50 -0.19 -1.85 8.32
N TRP A 51 -1.43 -1.51 8.61
CA TRP A 51 -2.36 -2.41 9.29
C TRP A 51 -3.25 -3.07 8.25
N ASP A 52 -3.29 -4.39 8.26
CA ASP A 52 -4.16 -5.20 7.41
C ASP A 52 -5.26 -5.76 8.31
N ASP A 53 -6.51 -5.39 8.09
CA ASP A 53 -7.61 -5.92 8.90
C ASP A 53 -8.28 -7.13 8.25
N ASP A 54 -7.80 -7.51 7.07
CA ASP A 54 -8.29 -8.68 6.32
C ASP A 54 -9.79 -8.62 6.01
N SER A 55 -10.38 -7.44 5.99
CA SER A 55 -11.83 -7.28 5.84
C SER A 55 -12.33 -7.60 4.43
N ASP A 56 -11.51 -7.38 3.41
CA ASP A 56 -11.89 -7.61 2.01
C ASP A 56 -11.34 -8.92 1.45
N GLY A 57 -10.54 -9.64 2.22
CA GLY A 57 -9.95 -10.91 1.80
C GLY A 57 -8.93 -10.78 0.67
N VAL A 58 -8.41 -9.60 0.43
CA VAL A 58 -7.44 -9.36 -0.64
C VAL A 58 -6.09 -9.96 -0.29
N SER A 59 -5.45 -10.56 -1.30
CA SER A 59 -4.08 -11.05 -1.15
C SER A 59 -3.12 -9.87 -1.05
N THR A 60 -2.23 -9.91 -0.07
CA THR A 60 -1.16 -8.92 0.04
C THR A 60 -0.20 -9.07 -1.15
N SER A 61 0.08 -7.98 -1.81
CA SER A 61 0.94 -7.98 -2.99
C SER A 61 1.85 -6.77 -3.05
N VAL A 62 2.97 -6.95 -3.75
CA VAL A 62 3.89 -5.88 -4.12
C VAL A 62 3.93 -5.82 -5.63
N SER A 63 3.89 -4.62 -6.17
CA SER A 63 3.85 -4.40 -7.62
C SER A 63 4.83 -3.33 -8.06
N HIS A 64 5.45 -3.57 -9.22
CA HIS A 64 6.13 -2.53 -9.99
C HIS A 64 5.19 -2.08 -11.10
N TYR A 65 4.79 -0.82 -11.08
CA TYR A 65 3.97 -0.22 -12.14
C TYR A 65 4.80 0.61 -13.10
N SER A 66 6.11 0.61 -12.91
CA SER A 66 7.07 1.22 -13.83
C SER A 66 8.32 0.38 -13.86
N LYS A 67 9.16 0.62 -14.86
CA LYS A 67 10.48 0.02 -14.90
C LYS A 67 11.33 0.58 -13.76
N CYS A 68 12.33 -0.21 -13.35
CA CYS A 68 13.31 0.26 -12.38
C CYS A 68 14.72 0.12 -12.97
N ASN A 69 15.69 0.69 -12.27
CA ASN A 69 17.04 0.82 -12.82
C ASN A 69 17.99 -0.33 -12.43
N ALA A 70 17.44 -1.45 -12.00
CA ALA A 70 18.18 -2.68 -11.76
C ALA A 70 17.66 -3.76 -12.70
N ARG A 71 18.09 -5.00 -12.52
CA ARG A 71 17.54 -6.13 -13.27
C ARG A 71 16.30 -6.65 -12.59
N SER A 72 16.37 -6.82 -11.29
CA SER A 72 15.22 -7.25 -10.48
C SER A 72 15.43 -6.84 -9.02
N VAL A 73 14.34 -6.86 -8.26
CA VAL A 73 14.36 -6.59 -6.82
C VAL A 73 13.64 -7.71 -6.13
N SER A 74 14.23 -8.25 -5.08
CA SER A 74 13.63 -9.26 -4.24
C SER A 74 13.08 -8.62 -2.98
N TYR A 75 11.81 -8.86 -2.70
CA TYR A 75 11.10 -8.32 -1.54
C TYR A 75 10.69 -9.45 -0.62
N GLU A 76 10.73 -9.18 0.67
CA GLU A 76 10.22 -10.10 1.69
C GLU A 76 9.12 -9.41 2.48
N LEU A 77 7.98 -10.07 2.64
CA LEU A 77 6.90 -9.59 3.49
C LEU A 77 7.22 -9.98 4.93
N ILE A 78 7.07 -9.03 5.84
CA ILE A 78 7.32 -9.21 7.27
C ILE A 78 6.02 -9.00 8.03
N HIS A 79 5.67 -9.97 8.86
CA HIS A 79 4.55 -9.89 9.79
C HIS A 79 5.10 -9.40 11.12
N GLU A 80 4.64 -8.25 11.58
CA GLU A 80 5.10 -7.64 12.82
C GLU A 80 4.26 -8.12 13.99
N TYR A 81 4.92 -8.53 15.05
CA TYR A 81 4.26 -8.90 16.31
C TYR A 81 4.66 -7.93 17.40
N SER A 82 3.72 -7.60 18.29
CA SER A 82 4.00 -6.70 19.41
C SER A 82 4.68 -7.39 20.59
N TRP A 83 4.70 -8.73 20.62
CA TRP A 83 5.11 -9.51 21.80
C TRP A 83 6.15 -10.58 21.49
N ARG A 84 6.59 -10.70 20.25
CA ARG A 84 7.63 -11.66 19.83
C ARG A 84 8.32 -11.12 18.58
N PRO A 85 9.45 -11.71 18.18
CA PRO A 85 10.15 -11.30 16.96
C PRO A 85 9.25 -11.39 15.73
N ASP A 86 9.49 -10.51 14.78
CA ASP A 86 8.76 -10.48 13.51
C ASP A 86 8.95 -11.78 12.73
N ALA A 87 7.92 -12.18 12.00
CA ALA A 87 7.97 -13.37 11.16
C ALA A 87 8.25 -13.00 9.71
N LYS A 88 9.12 -13.77 9.08
CA LYS A 88 9.45 -13.62 7.66
C LYS A 88 8.51 -14.51 6.87
N LEU A 89 7.79 -13.94 5.93
CA LEU A 89 6.75 -14.65 5.17
C LEU A 89 7.21 -15.05 3.76
N GLY A 90 8.50 -14.91 3.49
CA GLY A 90 9.08 -15.35 2.24
C GLY A 90 9.45 -14.22 1.30
N THR A 91 10.40 -14.51 0.43
CA THR A 91 10.99 -13.55 -0.50
C THR A 91 10.56 -13.88 -1.92
N GLN A 92 10.16 -12.85 -2.68
CA GLN A 92 9.79 -12.98 -4.08
C GLN A 92 10.43 -11.86 -4.89
N ALA A 93 10.80 -12.18 -6.13
CA ALA A 93 11.50 -11.25 -7.01
C ALA A 93 10.56 -10.63 -8.03
N LEU A 94 10.73 -9.33 -8.27
CA LEU A 94 10.04 -8.58 -9.31
C LEU A 94 11.05 -8.07 -10.33
N SER A 95 10.72 -8.25 -11.60
CA SER A 95 11.51 -7.73 -12.71
C SER A 95 11.47 -6.22 -12.74
N CYS A 96 12.59 -5.60 -13.12
CA CYS A 96 12.66 -4.16 -13.37
C CYS A 96 12.43 -3.79 -14.82
N SER A 97 12.39 -4.77 -15.73
CA SER A 97 12.23 -4.50 -17.16
C SER A 97 10.78 -4.33 -17.58
N ARG A 98 9.85 -4.70 -16.74
CA ARG A 98 8.41 -4.62 -17.04
C ARG A 98 7.61 -4.48 -15.75
N THR A 99 6.34 -4.11 -15.88
CA THR A 99 5.41 -4.10 -14.76
C THR A 99 5.08 -5.51 -14.32
N GLY A 100 4.73 -5.68 -13.07
CA GLY A 100 4.36 -6.99 -12.54
C GLY A 100 4.05 -6.93 -11.07
N SER A 101 3.54 -8.05 -10.57
CA SER A 101 3.15 -8.18 -9.16
C SER A 101 3.59 -9.53 -8.61
N ARG A 102 3.82 -9.55 -7.30
CA ARG A 102 4.01 -10.79 -6.55
C ARG A 102 3.07 -10.79 -5.36
N TYR A 103 2.57 -11.96 -5.01
CA TYR A 103 1.51 -12.13 -4.03
C TYR A 103 1.99 -13.04 -2.90
N TRP A 104 1.62 -12.69 -1.66
CA TRP A 104 1.90 -13.52 -0.49
C TRP A 104 0.65 -14.19 0.06
N GLY A 105 -0.48 -13.98 -0.60
CA GLY A 105 -1.74 -14.51 -0.15
C GLY A 105 -2.42 -13.60 0.87
N ARG A 106 -3.57 -14.04 1.32
CA ARG A 106 -4.36 -13.36 2.33
C ARG A 106 -3.66 -13.47 3.67
N GLN A 107 -3.52 -12.36 4.37
CA GLN A 107 -2.82 -12.30 5.65
C GLN A 107 -3.82 -12.12 6.79
N VAL A 108 -3.45 -12.62 7.98
CA VAL A 108 -4.25 -12.39 9.17
C VAL A 108 -4.15 -10.93 9.60
N GLU A 109 -5.13 -10.49 10.38
CA GLU A 109 -5.19 -9.12 10.87
C GLU A 109 -3.99 -8.80 11.76
N ASP A 110 -3.13 -7.90 11.30
CA ASP A 110 -1.97 -7.39 12.05
C ASP A 110 -1.22 -6.33 11.24
N ASP A 111 -0.06 -5.93 11.75
CA ASP A 111 0.86 -5.02 11.08
C ASP A 111 1.85 -5.76 10.20
N TYR A 112 2.20 -5.14 9.09
CA TYR A 112 3.12 -5.69 8.10
C TYR A 112 4.01 -4.61 7.52
N HIS A 113 5.16 -5.02 7.01
CA HIS A 113 5.99 -4.18 6.15
C HIS A 113 6.77 -5.06 5.18
N VAL A 114 7.45 -4.43 4.23
CA VAL A 114 8.23 -5.12 3.19
C VAL A 114 9.67 -4.67 3.29
N VAL A 115 10.57 -5.62 3.08
CA VAL A 115 12.02 -5.38 3.12
C VAL A 115 12.64 -5.78 1.78
N ILE A 116 13.58 -4.99 1.28
CA ILE A 116 14.38 -5.39 0.13
C ILE A 116 15.42 -6.39 0.62
N ARG A 117 15.38 -7.59 0.08
CA ARG A 117 16.35 -8.64 0.43
C ARG A 117 17.40 -8.86 -0.64
N GLY A 118 17.17 -8.42 -1.86
CA GLY A 118 18.14 -8.55 -2.92
C GLY A 118 17.89 -7.56 -4.04
N ILE A 119 18.97 -7.17 -4.70
CA ILE A 119 18.91 -6.32 -5.88
C ILE A 119 19.86 -6.95 -6.89
N SER A 120 19.34 -7.28 -8.08
CA SER A 120 20.16 -7.87 -9.13
C SER A 120 20.61 -6.79 -10.11
N GLY A 121 21.90 -6.76 -10.38
CA GLY A 121 22.47 -5.86 -11.38
C GLY A 121 22.98 -4.52 -10.85
N ARG A 122 22.65 -4.16 -9.60
CA ARG A 122 23.11 -2.90 -9.00
C ARG A 122 23.16 -3.03 -7.48
N ALA A 123 23.89 -2.11 -6.85
CA ALA A 123 23.96 -2.05 -5.38
C ALA A 123 22.76 -1.33 -4.79
N SER A 124 22.07 -0.51 -5.60
CA SER A 124 20.87 0.20 -5.15
C SER A 124 19.86 0.24 -6.30
N VAL A 125 18.61 0.50 -5.97
CA VAL A 125 17.53 0.54 -6.96
C VAL A 125 16.61 1.72 -6.70
N SER A 126 16.12 2.30 -7.79
CA SER A 126 15.05 3.29 -7.75
C SER A 126 13.85 2.75 -8.53
N VAL A 127 12.68 2.78 -7.92
CA VAL A 127 11.42 2.34 -8.50
C VAL A 127 10.46 3.51 -8.43
N ASN A 128 10.05 4.04 -9.56
CA ASN A 128 9.21 5.26 -9.59
C ASN A 128 7.77 5.00 -9.19
N ASP A 129 7.25 3.81 -9.48
CA ASP A 129 5.87 3.47 -9.15
C ASP A 129 5.85 2.09 -8.50
N PHE A 130 5.91 2.11 -7.19
CA PHE A 130 5.94 0.95 -6.32
C PHE A 130 4.65 0.93 -5.53
N ARG A 131 3.95 -0.20 -5.55
CA ARG A 131 2.66 -0.30 -4.87
C ARG A 131 2.58 -1.54 -4.01
N ILE A 132 1.96 -1.37 -2.86
CA ILE A 132 1.61 -2.47 -1.96
C ILE A 132 0.10 -2.47 -1.85
N LYS A 133 -0.50 -3.63 -2.08
CA LYS A 133 -1.95 -3.81 -1.92
C LYS A 133 -2.18 -4.82 -0.81
N TYR A 134 -3.17 -4.52 0.06
CA TYR A 134 -3.49 -5.35 1.22
C TYR A 134 -4.97 -5.28 1.57
#